data_fbaf5076f1eaf16a7be9b445ab7c92c5
#
_entry.id   fbaf5076f1eaf16a7be9b445ab7c92c5
#
_cell.length_a   1.000
_cell.length_b   1.000
_cell.length_c   1.000
_cell.angle_alpha   90.00
_cell.angle_beta   90.00
_cell.angle_gamma   90.00
#
_symmetry.space_group_name_H-M   'P 1'
#
loop_
_entity.id
_entity.type
_entity.pdbx_description
1 polymer ?
#
loop_
_entity_poly.entity_id
_entity_poly.type
_entity_poly.pdbx_seq_one_letter_code
_entity_poly.pdbx_strand_id
1 'polypeptide(L)'
;MRFFAGMFAILGCLVAAPASAQIIDPAVAGRATPPLTTDTQNLLLLDLSTGGRVTIWLRPDVAPLMVERIKTLTRQRFYDGLAFHRVIDGFMAQGGDPKGDGTGGSPLPDVKAEFNYLPHVRGAVSAARSEKEDSANSQFFIVFQPRLSLDKKYTVFGRVIDGMQYVDAIERGEPPANPSRILHAYIAADSPPAYVAAPITPPSALGAPVTLPGTGSSKSRPTPAVIAKPKLAKKAPAKK
;
A
#
# COMPACT_ATOMS: atom_id res chain seq x y z
N MET A 1 55.26 2.64 68.65
CA MET A 1 53.86 2.89 68.32
C MET A 1 53.72 2.82 66.81
N ARG A 2 53.17 1.74 66.31
CA ARG A 2 52.91 1.51 64.86
C ARG A 2 51.44 1.42 64.65
N PHE A 3 50.86 2.40 63.92
CA PHE A 3 49.41 2.38 63.49
C PHE A 3 49.35 1.66 62.17
N PHE A 4 48.61 0.54 62.11
CA PHE A 4 48.18 -0.13 60.88
C PHE A 4 46.85 0.48 60.45
N ALA A 5 46.83 1.10 59.28
CA ALA A 5 45.59 1.53 58.64
C ALA A 5 45.14 0.37 57.70
N GLY A 6 44.03 -0.25 58.06
CA GLY A 6 43.37 -1.27 57.26
C GLY A 6 42.55 -0.64 56.13
N MET A 7 42.85 -0.99 54.90
CA MET A 7 42.15 -0.58 53.72
C MET A 7 41.06 -1.63 53.42
N PHE A 8 39.79 -1.29 53.64
CA PHE A 8 38.63 -2.11 53.24
C PHE A 8 38.38 -1.91 51.74
N ALA A 9 38.66 -2.90 50.93
CA ALA A 9 38.24 -2.95 49.54
C ALA A 9 36.76 -3.46 49.48
N ILE A 10 35.84 -2.59 49.11
CA ILE A 10 34.47 -2.97 48.82
C ILE A 10 34.43 -3.52 47.40
N LEU A 11 34.29 -4.85 47.29
CA LEU A 11 34.07 -5.55 46.04
C LEU A 11 32.59 -5.41 45.65
N GLY A 12 32.30 -4.45 44.78
CA GLY A 12 30.96 -4.25 44.21
C GLY A 12 30.61 -5.40 43.26
N CYS A 13 29.72 -6.28 43.70
CA CYS A 13 29.13 -7.32 42.87
C CYS A 13 28.16 -6.70 41.88
N LEU A 14 28.54 -6.56 40.61
CA LEU A 14 27.70 -6.13 39.52
C LEU A 14 26.74 -7.29 39.16
N VAL A 15 25.53 -7.28 39.72
CA VAL A 15 24.49 -8.24 39.35
C VAL A 15 23.96 -7.82 37.99
N ALA A 16 24.41 -8.48 36.91
CA ALA A 16 23.77 -8.37 35.60
C ALA A 16 22.38 -8.95 35.66
N ALA A 17 21.35 -8.11 35.53
CA ALA A 17 19.98 -8.53 35.37
C ALA A 17 19.84 -9.37 34.09
N PRO A 18 19.16 -10.54 34.12
CA PRO A 18 18.93 -11.30 32.90
C PRO A 18 18.03 -10.49 31.99
N ALA A 19 18.46 -10.29 30.75
CA ALA A 19 17.61 -9.77 29.69
C ALA A 19 16.44 -10.76 29.50
N SER A 20 15.27 -10.37 29.99
CA SER A 20 14.03 -11.13 29.75
C SER A 20 13.78 -11.16 28.27
N ALA A 21 14.07 -12.28 27.63
CA ALA A 21 13.60 -12.58 26.28
C ALA A 21 12.05 -12.55 26.34
N GLN A 22 11.45 -11.49 25.83
CA GLN A 22 10.01 -11.42 25.70
C GLN A 22 9.60 -12.49 24.67
N ILE A 23 9.00 -13.56 25.14
CA ILE A 23 8.30 -14.53 24.28
C ILE A 23 7.12 -13.77 23.70
N ILE A 24 7.26 -13.30 22.46
CA ILE A 24 6.15 -12.66 21.75
C ILE A 24 5.16 -13.78 21.43
N ASP A 25 4.01 -13.76 22.09
CA ASP A 25 2.88 -14.65 21.80
C ASP A 25 2.56 -14.53 20.28
N PRO A 26 2.65 -15.61 19.49
CA PRO A 26 2.34 -15.59 18.07
C PRO A 26 0.93 -15.06 17.76
N ALA A 27 -0.02 -15.15 18.71
CA ALA A 27 -1.34 -14.54 18.59
C ALA A 27 -1.31 -13.00 18.68
N VAL A 28 -0.28 -12.42 19.33
CA VAL A 28 -0.09 -10.96 19.42
C VAL A 28 0.73 -10.43 18.24
N ALA A 29 1.58 -11.23 17.64
CA ALA A 29 2.34 -10.86 16.44
C ALA A 29 1.43 -10.49 15.24
N GLY A 30 0.17 -10.93 15.24
CA GLY A 30 -0.84 -10.55 14.23
C GLY A 30 -1.42 -9.14 14.39
N ARG A 31 -1.24 -8.50 15.53
CA ARG A 31 -1.61 -7.08 15.69
C ARG A 31 -0.46 -6.25 15.15
N ALA A 32 -0.62 -5.76 13.92
CA ALA A 32 0.33 -4.87 13.29
C ALA A 32 0.55 -3.61 14.13
N THR A 33 1.45 -3.69 15.11
CA THR A 33 2.03 -2.49 15.69
C THR A 33 2.94 -1.92 14.60
N PRO A 34 2.72 -0.69 14.14
CA PRO A 34 3.65 -0.07 13.19
C PRO A 34 5.07 -0.19 13.75
N PRO A 35 6.08 -0.48 12.91
CA PRO A 35 7.44 -0.54 13.38
C PRO A 35 7.79 0.80 14.00
N LEU A 36 8.63 0.79 15.00
CA LEU A 36 9.38 1.98 15.36
C LEU A 36 10.06 2.45 14.06
N THR A 37 9.98 3.74 13.76
CA THR A 37 10.62 4.36 12.57
C THR A 37 12.11 4.06 12.44
N THR A 38 12.68 3.34 13.40
CA THR A 38 14.07 2.89 13.47
C THR A 38 14.36 1.62 12.67
N ASP A 39 13.36 0.82 12.26
CA ASP A 39 13.57 -0.39 11.44
C ASP A 39 13.63 -0.04 9.94
N THR A 40 14.59 0.80 9.58
CA THR A 40 14.77 1.29 8.20
C THR A 40 15.08 0.18 7.20
N GLN A 41 15.58 -0.98 7.66
CA GLN A 41 15.83 -2.15 6.80
C GLN A 41 14.54 -2.77 6.25
N ASN A 42 13.42 -2.58 6.93
CA ASN A 42 12.13 -3.12 6.55
C ASN A 42 11.12 -2.03 6.16
N LEU A 43 11.59 -0.85 5.74
CA LEU A 43 10.77 0.19 5.15
C LEU A 43 11.07 0.32 3.66
N LEU A 44 10.05 0.03 2.84
CA LEU A 44 10.05 0.31 1.39
C LEU A 44 9.39 1.67 1.17
N LEU A 45 10.08 2.54 0.45
CA LEU A 45 9.61 3.86 0.06
C LEU A 45 9.31 3.86 -1.43
N LEU A 46 8.09 4.25 -1.81
CA LEU A 46 7.70 4.41 -3.20
C LEU A 46 7.35 5.88 -3.47
N ASP A 47 8.10 6.52 -4.35
CA ASP A 47 7.77 7.83 -4.87
C ASP A 47 6.81 7.67 -6.04
N LEU A 48 5.58 8.17 -5.90
CA LEU A 48 4.54 7.98 -6.89
C LEU A 48 4.34 9.24 -7.75
N SER A 49 3.96 9.04 -9.01
CA SER A 49 3.56 10.11 -9.91
C SER A 49 2.29 10.84 -9.46
N THR A 50 1.57 10.30 -8.47
CA THR A 50 0.42 10.94 -7.81
C THR A 50 0.81 12.04 -6.82
N GLY A 51 2.10 12.36 -6.71
CA GLY A 51 2.58 13.54 -6.01
C GLY A 51 3.08 13.31 -4.59
N GLY A 52 3.44 12.07 -4.22
CA GLY A 52 3.99 11.84 -2.89
C GLY A 52 4.71 10.53 -2.68
N ARG A 53 5.32 10.40 -1.51
CA ARG A 53 5.99 9.19 -1.06
C ARG A 53 5.05 8.33 -0.24
N VAL A 54 5.02 7.04 -0.55
CA VAL A 54 4.33 6.00 0.21
C VAL A 54 5.35 5.21 1.00
N THR A 55 5.13 5.02 2.29
CA THR A 55 5.97 4.20 3.15
C THR A 55 5.27 2.87 3.44
N ILE A 56 5.91 1.77 3.10
CA ILE A 56 5.41 0.41 3.30
C ILE A 56 6.31 -0.29 4.31
N TRP A 57 5.72 -0.77 5.40
CA TRP A 57 6.38 -1.67 6.33
C TRP A 57 6.39 -3.08 5.77
N LEU A 58 7.57 -3.60 5.50
CA LEU A 58 7.80 -4.97 5.07
C LEU A 58 7.80 -5.93 6.25
N ARG A 59 7.26 -7.12 6.09
CA ARG A 59 7.05 -8.13 7.14
C ARG A 59 7.86 -9.41 6.84
N PRO A 60 9.19 -9.38 7.02
CA PRO A 60 10.03 -10.56 6.82
C PRO A 60 9.76 -11.69 7.83
N ASP A 61 9.09 -11.38 8.94
CA ASP A 61 8.66 -12.34 9.95
C ASP A 61 7.56 -13.30 9.46
N VAL A 62 6.79 -12.93 8.45
CA VAL A 62 5.69 -13.75 7.90
C VAL A 62 5.85 -14.07 6.41
N ALA A 63 6.68 -13.34 5.68
CA ALA A 63 6.94 -13.54 4.26
C ALA A 63 8.40 -13.22 3.91
N PRO A 64 9.39 -13.96 4.48
CA PRO A 64 10.81 -13.66 4.30
C PRO A 64 11.25 -13.71 2.83
N LEU A 65 10.80 -14.69 2.05
CA LEU A 65 11.21 -14.86 0.65
C LEU A 65 10.69 -13.71 -0.22
N MET A 66 9.42 -13.34 -0.05
CA MET A 66 8.84 -12.26 -0.82
C MET A 66 9.44 -10.90 -0.43
N VAL A 67 9.68 -10.65 0.86
CA VAL A 67 10.35 -9.43 1.31
C VAL A 67 11.76 -9.32 0.75
N GLU A 68 12.53 -10.40 0.76
CA GLU A 68 13.88 -10.40 0.17
C GLU A 68 13.83 -10.14 -1.35
N ARG A 69 12.86 -10.72 -2.06
CA ARG A 69 12.61 -10.44 -3.47
C ARG A 69 12.35 -8.96 -3.73
N ILE A 70 11.45 -8.34 -2.95
CA ILE A 70 11.14 -6.91 -3.07
C ILE A 70 12.37 -6.05 -2.82
N LYS A 71 13.14 -6.34 -1.77
CA LYS A 71 14.37 -5.60 -1.45
C LYS A 71 15.42 -5.71 -2.55
N THR A 72 15.64 -6.92 -3.05
CA THR A 72 16.60 -7.18 -4.14
C THR A 72 16.24 -6.40 -5.39
N LEU A 73 14.98 -6.48 -5.83
CA LEU A 73 14.51 -5.77 -7.02
C LEU A 73 14.51 -4.24 -6.83
N THR A 74 14.18 -3.76 -5.63
CA THR A 74 14.27 -2.34 -5.29
C THR A 74 15.69 -1.81 -5.42
N ARG A 75 16.69 -2.52 -4.89
CA ARG A 75 18.11 -2.14 -5.00
C ARG A 75 18.64 -2.21 -6.43
N GLN A 76 18.06 -3.07 -7.25
CA GLN A 76 18.34 -3.15 -8.69
C GLN A 76 17.61 -2.08 -9.51
N ARG A 77 16.85 -1.17 -8.87
CA ARG A 77 16.04 -0.12 -9.54
C ARG A 77 14.97 -0.69 -10.46
N PHE A 78 14.62 -1.96 -10.29
CA PHE A 78 13.67 -2.66 -11.15
C PHE A 78 12.28 -2.00 -11.17
N TYR A 79 11.84 -1.45 -10.04
CA TYR A 79 10.51 -0.84 -9.92
C TYR A 79 10.42 0.59 -10.47
N ASP A 80 11.55 1.25 -10.74
CA ASP A 80 11.59 2.63 -11.20
C ASP A 80 10.91 2.77 -12.57
N GLY A 81 9.97 3.70 -12.67
CA GLY A 81 9.19 3.96 -13.89
C GLY A 81 8.04 3.00 -14.15
N LEU A 82 7.88 1.91 -13.39
CA LEU A 82 6.82 0.93 -13.62
C LEU A 82 5.43 1.50 -13.34
N ALA A 83 4.47 1.11 -14.17
CA ALA A 83 3.08 1.53 -14.06
C ALA A 83 2.27 0.66 -13.09
N PHE A 84 1.23 1.25 -12.52
CA PHE A 84 0.10 0.49 -11.99
C PHE A 84 -0.82 0.15 -13.16
N HIS A 85 -0.68 -1.05 -13.69
CA HIS A 85 -1.33 -1.49 -14.94
C HIS A 85 -2.75 -2.01 -14.74
N ARG A 86 -3.15 -2.32 -13.49
CA ARG A 86 -4.48 -2.81 -13.15
C ARG A 86 -4.93 -2.20 -11.83
N VAL A 87 -5.96 -1.35 -11.88
CA VAL A 87 -6.43 -0.59 -10.73
C VAL A 87 -7.95 -0.65 -10.65
N ILE A 88 -8.45 -1.47 -9.74
CA ILE A 88 -9.90 -1.69 -9.55
C ILE A 88 -10.38 -0.86 -8.37
N ASP A 89 -11.33 0.03 -8.63
CA ASP A 89 -11.93 0.85 -7.59
C ASP A 89 -12.55 0.00 -6.47
N GLY A 90 -12.40 0.45 -5.23
CA GLY A 90 -12.86 -0.29 -4.05
C GLY A 90 -12.19 -1.64 -3.84
N PHE A 91 -11.13 -1.99 -4.62
CA PHE A 91 -10.39 -3.24 -4.43
C PHE A 91 -8.89 -3.00 -4.25
N MET A 92 -8.13 -2.77 -5.32
CA MET A 92 -6.66 -2.70 -5.22
C MET A 92 -6.01 -1.96 -6.39
N ALA A 93 -4.76 -1.52 -6.21
CA ALA A 93 -3.84 -1.09 -7.26
C ALA A 93 -2.73 -2.13 -7.44
N GLN A 94 -2.59 -2.70 -8.63
CA GLN A 94 -1.57 -3.70 -8.99
C GLN A 94 -0.51 -3.10 -9.90
N GLY A 95 0.76 -3.32 -9.54
CA GLY A 95 1.94 -2.88 -10.26
C GLY A 95 3.09 -3.89 -10.19
N GLY A 96 4.30 -3.45 -10.56
CA GLY A 96 5.50 -4.31 -10.51
C GLY A 96 5.69 -5.20 -11.74
N ASP A 97 4.97 -4.92 -12.83
CA ASP A 97 5.11 -5.58 -14.11
C ASP A 97 5.93 -4.70 -15.08
N PRO A 98 7.11 -5.16 -15.56
CA PRO A 98 7.92 -4.41 -16.51
C PRO A 98 7.28 -4.28 -17.90
N LYS A 99 6.36 -5.18 -18.27
CA LYS A 99 5.60 -5.10 -19.53
C LYS A 99 4.37 -4.19 -19.41
N GLY A 100 3.81 -4.06 -18.21
CA GLY A 100 2.63 -3.23 -17.98
C GLY A 100 1.32 -3.83 -18.51
N ASP A 101 1.26 -5.10 -18.82
CA ASP A 101 0.09 -5.84 -19.34
C ASP A 101 -0.39 -6.96 -18.39
N GLY A 102 0.26 -7.13 -17.27
CA GLY A 102 -0.04 -8.16 -16.27
C GLY A 102 0.69 -9.49 -16.50
N THR A 103 1.41 -9.65 -17.62
CA THR A 103 2.07 -10.92 -17.99
C THR A 103 3.57 -10.96 -17.68
N GLY A 104 4.17 -9.81 -17.33
CA GLY A 104 5.59 -9.68 -17.08
C GLY A 104 6.00 -10.01 -15.64
N GLY A 105 7.29 -10.22 -15.46
CA GLY A 105 7.95 -10.45 -14.17
C GLY A 105 9.42 -10.08 -14.24
N SER A 106 10.12 -10.15 -13.13
CA SER A 106 11.57 -10.00 -13.09
C SER A 106 12.26 -11.25 -13.70
N PRO A 107 13.53 -11.16 -14.11
CA PRO A 107 14.27 -12.31 -14.61
C PRO A 107 14.63 -13.34 -13.53
N LEU A 108 14.32 -13.06 -12.27
CA LEU A 108 14.60 -13.96 -11.16
C LEU A 108 13.54 -15.10 -11.13
N PRO A 109 13.88 -16.27 -10.55
CA PRO A 109 12.93 -17.39 -10.39
C PRO A 109 11.68 -16.97 -9.60
N ASP A 110 10.56 -17.64 -9.79
CA ASP A 110 9.35 -17.40 -9.01
C ASP A 110 9.56 -17.66 -7.53
N VAL A 111 8.77 -16.99 -6.70
CA VAL A 111 8.82 -17.07 -5.25
C VAL A 111 7.76 -18.04 -4.76
N LYS A 112 8.16 -18.96 -3.88
CA LYS A 112 7.24 -19.86 -3.22
C LYS A 112 6.21 -19.09 -2.39
N ALA A 113 4.97 -19.60 -2.37
CA ALA A 113 3.89 -19.00 -1.58
C ALA A 113 4.20 -19.04 -0.07
N GLU A 114 3.95 -17.91 0.59
CA GLU A 114 4.11 -17.71 2.03
C GLU A 114 2.78 -17.24 2.63
N PHE A 115 1.72 -18.08 2.47
CA PHE A 115 0.40 -17.74 2.99
C PHE A 115 0.45 -17.62 4.51
N ASN A 116 -0.05 -16.51 5.00
CA ASN A 116 0.04 -16.16 6.41
C ASN A 116 -1.30 -15.62 6.95
N TYR A 117 -1.31 -15.22 8.22
CA TYR A 117 -2.52 -14.78 8.91
C TYR A 117 -2.82 -13.28 8.78
N LEU A 118 -1.96 -12.51 8.12
CA LEU A 118 -2.20 -11.08 7.93
C LEU A 118 -3.40 -10.87 6.99
N PRO A 119 -4.39 -10.06 7.42
CA PRO A 119 -5.60 -9.87 6.63
C PRO A 119 -5.39 -8.88 5.48
N HIS A 120 -6.11 -9.11 4.38
CA HIS A 120 -6.18 -8.18 3.25
C HIS A 120 -7.12 -7.01 3.57
N VAL A 121 -6.70 -6.18 4.52
CA VAL A 121 -7.39 -4.93 4.87
C VAL A 121 -6.77 -3.74 4.13
N ARG A 122 -7.40 -2.56 4.21
CA ARG A 122 -6.88 -1.34 3.59
C ARG A 122 -5.40 -1.12 3.91
N GLY A 123 -4.60 -0.88 2.87
CA GLY A 123 -3.16 -0.68 2.95
C GLY A 123 -2.34 -1.97 3.03
N ALA A 124 -2.94 -3.15 3.07
CA ALA A 124 -2.20 -4.41 2.93
C ALA A 124 -1.51 -4.46 1.57
N VAL A 125 -0.25 -4.94 1.54
CA VAL A 125 0.53 -5.12 0.33
C VAL A 125 0.79 -6.61 0.17
N SER A 126 0.34 -7.16 -0.96
CA SER A 126 0.34 -8.61 -1.22
C SER A 126 0.96 -8.95 -2.56
N ALA A 127 1.58 -10.11 -2.65
CA ALA A 127 2.16 -10.61 -3.89
C ALA A 127 1.07 -10.98 -4.90
N ALA A 128 1.17 -10.49 -6.13
CA ALA A 128 0.36 -10.95 -7.23
C ALA A 128 0.97 -12.25 -7.83
N ARG A 129 0.13 -13.14 -8.30
CA ARG A 129 0.51 -14.44 -8.86
C ARG A 129 -0.46 -14.91 -9.93
N SER A 130 -0.06 -15.90 -10.72
CA SER A 130 -0.94 -16.63 -11.63
C SER A 130 -1.86 -17.59 -10.84
N GLU A 131 -2.51 -18.53 -11.52
CA GLU A 131 -3.28 -19.58 -10.85
C GLU A 131 -2.42 -20.50 -9.98
N LYS A 132 -1.14 -20.71 -10.34
CA LYS A 132 -0.19 -21.49 -9.55
C LYS A 132 0.19 -20.74 -8.28
N GLU A 133 0.12 -21.40 -7.14
CA GLU A 133 0.42 -20.76 -5.83
C GLU A 133 1.85 -20.25 -5.75
N ASP A 134 2.82 -21.04 -6.24
CA ASP A 134 4.26 -20.72 -6.22
C ASP A 134 4.71 -19.95 -7.48
N SER A 135 3.92 -18.99 -7.95
CA SER A 135 4.21 -18.20 -9.15
C SER A 135 4.31 -16.69 -8.89
N ALA A 136 4.43 -16.29 -7.65
CA ALA A 136 4.72 -14.89 -7.34
C ALA A 136 6.13 -14.52 -7.86
N ASN A 137 6.29 -13.30 -8.37
CA ASN A 137 7.60 -12.85 -8.89
C ASN A 137 7.91 -11.42 -8.46
N SER A 138 7.59 -10.42 -9.28
CA SER A 138 7.82 -8.99 -8.99
C SER A 138 6.54 -8.21 -8.79
N GLN A 139 5.41 -8.73 -9.28
CA GLN A 139 4.14 -8.02 -9.20
C GLN A 139 3.54 -8.05 -7.80
N PHE A 140 2.94 -6.93 -7.40
CA PHE A 140 2.27 -6.79 -6.12
C PHE A 140 1.03 -5.92 -6.26
N PHE A 141 0.16 -5.96 -5.26
CA PHE A 141 -0.99 -5.07 -5.18
C PHE A 141 -1.16 -4.46 -3.79
N ILE A 142 -1.70 -3.25 -3.75
CA ILE A 142 -2.03 -2.49 -2.54
C ILE A 142 -3.54 -2.43 -2.41
N VAL A 143 -4.07 -2.88 -1.29
CA VAL A 143 -5.52 -3.01 -1.05
C VAL A 143 -6.14 -1.65 -0.68
N PHE A 144 -7.19 -1.24 -1.39
CA PHE A 144 -7.98 -0.04 -1.06
C PHE A 144 -9.02 -0.29 0.03
N GLN A 145 -9.73 -1.42 -0.07
CA GLN A 145 -10.77 -1.80 0.90
C GLN A 145 -10.64 -3.27 1.27
N PRO A 146 -11.09 -3.69 2.47
CA PRO A 146 -10.94 -5.05 2.93
C PRO A 146 -11.46 -6.11 1.95
N ARG A 147 -10.64 -7.15 1.70
CA ARG A 147 -10.93 -8.30 0.84
C ARG A 147 -10.52 -9.60 1.52
N LEU A 148 -11.20 -9.93 2.63
CA LEU A 148 -10.86 -11.08 3.47
C LEU A 148 -10.97 -12.43 2.74
N SER A 149 -11.65 -12.47 1.57
CA SER A 149 -11.71 -13.67 0.71
C SER A 149 -10.35 -14.05 0.11
N LEU A 150 -9.37 -13.14 0.15
CA LEU A 150 -7.98 -13.38 -0.29
C LEU A 150 -7.09 -13.94 0.84
N ASP A 151 -7.55 -13.88 2.09
CA ASP A 151 -6.76 -14.32 3.24
C ASP A 151 -6.38 -15.79 3.12
N LYS A 152 -5.13 -16.10 3.47
CA LYS A 152 -4.51 -17.44 3.34
C LYS A 152 -4.47 -18.00 1.91
N LYS A 153 -4.73 -17.17 0.88
CA LYS A 153 -4.64 -17.53 -0.54
C LYS A 153 -3.61 -16.68 -1.29
N TYR A 154 -3.23 -15.54 -0.72
CA TYR A 154 -2.18 -14.66 -1.24
C TYR A 154 -1.20 -14.32 -0.13
N THR A 155 0.06 -14.09 -0.50
CA THR A 155 1.13 -13.73 0.43
C THR A 155 1.09 -12.25 0.76
N VAL A 156 0.57 -11.88 1.93
CA VAL A 156 0.72 -10.52 2.44
C VAL A 156 2.15 -10.37 2.97
N PHE A 157 2.91 -9.44 2.42
CA PHE A 157 4.32 -9.21 2.79
C PHE A 157 4.60 -7.82 3.36
N GLY A 158 3.59 -6.95 3.39
CA GLY A 158 3.77 -5.59 3.91
C GLY A 158 2.46 -4.85 4.15
N ARG A 159 2.62 -3.62 4.66
CA ARG A 159 1.50 -2.70 4.90
C ARG A 159 1.92 -1.25 4.69
N VAL A 160 1.09 -0.48 4.03
CA VAL A 160 1.24 0.99 3.97
C VAL A 160 1.03 1.56 5.37
N ILE A 161 2.02 2.29 5.87
CA ILE A 161 2.00 2.96 7.17
C ILE A 161 1.96 4.48 7.05
N ASP A 162 2.32 5.02 5.88
CA ASP A 162 2.23 6.44 5.55
C ASP A 162 2.02 6.64 4.05
N GLY A 163 1.40 7.76 3.66
CA GLY A 163 1.21 8.11 2.24
C GLY A 163 0.04 7.40 1.55
N MET A 164 -0.91 6.79 2.28
CA MET A 164 -2.04 6.08 1.68
C MET A 164 -2.92 6.97 0.78
N GLN A 165 -2.96 8.27 1.01
CA GLN A 165 -3.66 9.24 0.16
C GLN A 165 -3.09 9.28 -1.28
N TYR A 166 -1.78 9.04 -1.45
CA TYR A 166 -1.15 8.96 -2.77
C TYR A 166 -1.47 7.64 -3.49
N VAL A 167 -1.70 6.58 -2.72
CA VAL A 167 -2.20 5.31 -3.27
C VAL A 167 -3.66 5.47 -3.71
N ASP A 168 -4.49 6.18 -2.95
CA ASP A 168 -5.88 6.47 -3.32
C ASP A 168 -5.99 7.32 -4.60
N ALA A 169 -4.99 8.16 -4.87
CA ALA A 169 -4.94 9.01 -6.07
C ALA A 169 -4.47 8.27 -7.34
N ILE A 170 -4.11 6.98 -7.25
CA ILE A 170 -3.72 6.18 -8.42
C ILE A 170 -4.90 6.09 -9.38
N GLU A 171 -4.66 6.38 -10.66
CA GLU A 171 -5.66 6.31 -11.73
C GLU A 171 -6.29 4.93 -11.85
N ARG A 172 -7.63 4.88 -11.90
CA ARG A 172 -8.42 3.64 -12.00
C ARG A 172 -8.50 3.15 -13.43
N GLY A 173 -8.55 1.81 -13.62
CA GLY A 173 -8.71 1.17 -14.91
C GLY A 173 -8.00 -0.17 -15.02
N GLU A 174 -8.40 -0.97 -16.01
CA GLU A 174 -7.83 -2.30 -16.32
C GLU A 174 -7.54 -2.44 -17.83
N PRO A 175 -6.49 -1.77 -18.40
CA PRO A 175 -5.57 -0.82 -17.77
C PRO A 175 -6.15 0.60 -17.64
N PRO A 176 -5.56 1.45 -16.75
CA PRO A 176 -5.89 2.88 -16.68
C PRO A 176 -5.53 3.60 -17.99
N ALA A 177 -6.32 4.64 -18.34
CA ALA A 177 -6.05 5.44 -19.54
C ALA A 177 -4.72 6.22 -19.46
N ASN A 178 -4.40 6.74 -18.27
CA ASN A 178 -3.14 7.41 -17.95
C ASN A 178 -2.53 6.76 -16.70
N PRO A 179 -1.80 5.64 -16.83
CA PRO A 179 -1.36 4.88 -15.69
C PRO A 179 -0.44 5.68 -14.77
N SER A 180 -0.79 5.76 -13.49
CA SER A 180 0.11 6.25 -12.46
C SER A 180 1.33 5.33 -12.35
N ARG A 181 2.50 5.90 -11.97
CA ARG A 181 3.78 5.20 -11.98
C ARG A 181 4.47 5.29 -10.63
N ILE A 182 5.32 4.28 -10.37
CA ILE A 182 6.38 4.35 -9.36
C ILE A 182 7.51 5.14 -10.02
N LEU A 183 7.78 6.35 -9.55
CA LEU A 183 8.90 7.16 -10.06
C LEU A 183 10.22 6.56 -9.60
N HIS A 184 10.30 6.26 -8.29
CA HIS A 184 11.45 5.63 -7.67
C HIS A 184 11.00 4.74 -6.52
N ALA A 185 11.76 3.66 -6.30
CA ALA A 185 11.62 2.77 -5.16
C ALA A 185 12.93 2.70 -4.36
N TYR A 186 12.84 2.71 -3.03
CA TYR A 186 14.02 2.68 -2.14
C TYR A 186 13.76 1.82 -0.91
N ILE A 187 14.82 1.24 -0.35
CA ILE A 187 14.82 0.77 1.03
C ILE A 187 15.33 1.93 1.91
N ALA A 188 14.62 2.25 2.98
CA ALA A 188 14.95 3.42 3.79
C ALA A 188 16.36 3.38 4.40
N ALA A 189 16.89 2.18 4.67
CA ALA A 189 18.26 2.00 5.16
C ALA A 189 19.35 2.39 4.15
N ASP A 190 19.01 2.44 2.86
CA ASP A 190 19.97 2.77 1.80
C ASP A 190 20.11 4.31 1.60
N SER A 191 19.68 5.10 2.60
CA SER A 191 19.78 6.58 2.65
C SER A 191 19.21 7.27 1.40
N PRO A 192 17.95 7.01 1.02
CA PRO A 192 17.34 7.61 -0.15
C PRO A 192 17.26 9.15 -0.03
N PRO A 193 17.24 9.87 -1.16
CA PRO A 193 17.04 11.31 -1.12
C PRO A 193 15.68 11.65 -0.47
N ALA A 194 15.59 12.84 0.14
CA ALA A 194 14.30 13.35 0.57
C ALA A 194 13.35 13.43 -0.64
N TYR A 195 12.08 13.11 -0.43
CA TYR A 195 11.09 13.28 -1.48
C TYR A 195 10.96 14.78 -1.81
N VAL A 196 11.19 15.11 -3.08
CA VAL A 196 10.95 16.44 -3.60
C VAL A 196 9.68 16.36 -4.44
N ALA A 197 8.58 16.95 -3.93
CA ALA A 197 7.36 17.04 -4.72
C ALA A 197 7.67 17.76 -6.03
N ALA A 198 7.25 17.17 -7.15
CA ALA A 198 7.27 17.92 -8.41
C ALA A 198 6.50 19.24 -8.18
N PRO A 199 7.01 20.39 -8.67
CA PRO A 199 6.27 21.64 -8.57
C PRO A 199 4.87 21.39 -9.14
N ILE A 200 3.84 21.64 -8.32
CA ILE A 200 2.46 21.62 -8.79
C ILE A 200 2.41 22.78 -9.81
N THR A 201 2.51 22.45 -11.09
CA THR A 201 2.14 23.40 -12.13
C THR A 201 0.64 23.58 -11.93
N PRO A 202 0.16 24.74 -11.45
CA PRO A 202 -1.27 24.96 -11.34
C PRO A 202 -1.83 24.71 -12.75
N PRO A 203 -2.99 24.03 -12.89
CA PRO A 203 -3.60 23.88 -14.19
C PRO A 203 -3.63 25.26 -14.81
N SER A 204 -2.97 25.41 -15.97
CA SER A 204 -2.91 26.66 -16.69
C SER A 204 -4.33 27.19 -16.73
N ALA A 205 -4.53 28.39 -16.18
CA ALA A 205 -5.86 28.96 -16.01
C ALA A 205 -6.61 28.88 -17.34
N LEU A 206 -7.36 27.82 -17.50
CA LEU A 206 -8.24 27.63 -18.65
C LEU A 206 -9.42 28.57 -18.47
N GLY A 207 -9.41 29.60 -19.26
CA GLY A 207 -10.56 30.42 -19.49
C GLY A 207 -10.61 31.69 -18.63
N ALA A 208 -10.64 32.81 -19.34
CA ALA A 208 -11.09 34.07 -18.81
C ALA A 208 -12.37 33.88 -17.95
N PRO A 209 -12.60 34.73 -16.93
CA PRO A 209 -13.78 34.63 -16.09
C PRO A 209 -15.02 34.65 -16.98
N VAL A 210 -15.83 33.57 -16.89
CA VAL A 210 -17.14 33.55 -17.52
C VAL A 210 -17.95 34.65 -16.85
N THR A 211 -18.12 35.78 -17.53
CA THR A 211 -19.05 36.83 -17.12
C THR A 211 -20.44 36.25 -17.20
N LEU A 212 -21.05 35.95 -16.06
CA LEU A 212 -22.46 35.57 -16.00
C LEU A 212 -23.28 36.73 -16.57
N PRO A 213 -24.19 36.46 -17.54
CA PRO A 213 -25.10 37.50 -18.00
C PRO A 213 -25.95 38.02 -16.83
N GLY A 214 -26.01 39.34 -16.73
CA GLY A 214 -26.64 40.03 -15.63
C GLY A 214 -28.04 39.53 -15.29
N THR A 215 -28.35 39.58 -14.00
CA THR A 215 -29.65 39.40 -13.41
C THR A 215 -30.71 40.31 -14.03
N GLY A 216 -31.43 39.82 -15.02
CA GLY A 216 -32.65 40.40 -15.55
C GLY A 216 -33.85 39.84 -14.78
N SER A 217 -34.46 40.76 -14.03
CA SER A 217 -35.86 40.83 -13.55
C SER A 217 -36.75 39.59 -13.66
N SER A 218 -37.12 39.12 -12.50
CA SER A 218 -38.44 38.52 -12.11
C SER A 218 -39.49 38.31 -13.23
N LYS A 219 -39.82 37.01 -13.50
CA LYS A 219 -41.22 36.59 -13.80
C LYS A 219 -41.44 35.12 -13.46
N SER A 220 -42.40 34.93 -12.54
CA SER A 220 -43.31 33.77 -12.35
C SER A 220 -42.75 32.34 -12.42
N ARG A 221 -42.73 31.74 -11.27
CA ARG A 221 -42.58 30.31 -10.96
C ARG A 221 -43.71 29.49 -11.61
N PRO A 222 -43.46 28.46 -12.43
CA PRO A 222 -44.45 27.44 -12.76
C PRO A 222 -44.54 26.38 -11.65
N THR A 223 -45.80 26.03 -11.37
CA THR A 223 -46.22 24.99 -10.42
C THR A 223 -45.70 23.61 -10.82
N PRO A 224 -45.27 22.73 -9.87
CA PRO A 224 -44.80 21.39 -10.22
C PRO A 224 -45.96 20.50 -10.70
N ALA A 225 -45.78 19.86 -11.85
CA ALA A 225 -46.68 18.86 -12.40
C ALA A 225 -46.65 17.57 -11.54
N VAL A 226 -47.87 17.08 -11.23
CA VAL A 226 -48.10 15.83 -10.50
C VAL A 226 -47.64 14.66 -11.34
N ILE A 227 -46.69 13.86 -10.82
CA ILE A 227 -46.20 12.64 -11.45
C ILE A 227 -47.28 11.55 -11.25
N ALA A 228 -47.89 11.10 -12.34
CA ALA A 228 -48.84 9.98 -12.38
C ALA A 228 -48.10 8.64 -12.13
N LYS A 229 -48.68 7.79 -11.26
CA LYS A 229 -48.17 6.44 -10.94
C LYS A 229 -48.25 5.54 -12.18
N PRO A 230 -47.23 4.67 -12.44
CA PRO A 230 -47.34 3.68 -13.54
C PRO A 230 -48.32 2.56 -13.18
N LYS A 231 -49.20 2.22 -14.15
CA LYS A 231 -50.19 1.13 -14.10
C LYS A 231 -49.48 -0.23 -14.13
N LEU A 232 -49.79 -1.09 -13.16
CA LEU A 232 -49.37 -2.50 -13.13
C LEU A 232 -49.95 -3.24 -14.36
N ALA A 233 -49.07 -3.83 -15.16
CA ALA A 233 -49.45 -4.74 -16.23
C ALA A 233 -49.89 -6.10 -15.67
N LYS A 234 -51.09 -6.56 -16.05
CA LYS A 234 -51.64 -7.87 -15.68
C LYS A 234 -50.90 -8.99 -16.40
N LYS A 235 -50.48 -9.99 -15.63
CA LYS A 235 -49.89 -11.25 -16.08
C LYS A 235 -50.92 -12.10 -16.79
N ALA A 236 -50.64 -12.50 -18.05
CA ALA A 236 -51.49 -13.42 -18.81
C ALA A 236 -51.28 -14.88 -18.36
N PRO A 237 -52.30 -15.76 -18.42
CA PRO A 237 -52.19 -17.13 -17.94
C PRO A 237 -51.52 -18.05 -18.96
N ALA A 238 -50.74 -19.04 -18.41
CA ALA A 238 -50.11 -20.10 -19.17
C ALA A 238 -51.15 -21.05 -19.77
N LYS A 239 -51.01 -21.39 -21.06
CA LYS A 239 -51.74 -22.51 -21.71
C LYS A 239 -50.94 -23.83 -21.51
N LYS A 240 -51.73 -24.86 -21.29
CA LYS A 240 -51.31 -26.27 -21.15
C LYS A 240 -50.51 -26.79 -22.34
#